data_c053b931bfad45728b057557e968d5ec
#
_entry.id   c053b931bfad45728b057557e968d5ec
#
_cell.length_a   1.000
_cell.length_b   1.000
_cell.length_c   1.000
_cell.angle_alpha   90.00
_cell.angle_beta   90.00
_cell.angle_gamma   90.00
#
_symmetry.space_group_name_H-M   'P 1'
#
loop_
_entity.id
_entity.type
_entity.pdbx_description
1 polymer ?
#
loop_
_entity_poly.entity_id
_entity_poly.type
_entity_poly.pdbx_seq_one_letter_code
_entity_poly.pdbx_strand_id
1 'polypeptide(L)'
;MAVPEAEHQQVFAKFVVKVEEADAGAIPANQNIPIGLEGVDPTPGLLSWAENLRSSLEDTKRRREAHIQAMYDQLEGLWKRLGVVEADMDAFVEMHRGSTEETIQGYEEELERMLELKRERMSTFVGSAREEIMKLWNDLMIGEEEQADFAPFADGMLIQSNLGFVLNHALIR
;
A
#
# COMPACT_ATOMS: atom_id res chain seq x y z
N MET A 1 -25.25 -28.93 -16.29
CA MET A 1 -25.04 -27.96 -17.39
C MET A 1 -24.23 -26.77 -16.84
N ALA A 2 -22.91 -26.93 -16.75
CA ALA A 2 -22.01 -25.88 -16.27
C ALA A 2 -20.83 -25.63 -17.25
N VAL A 3 -21.12 -25.70 -18.55
CA VAL A 3 -20.10 -25.73 -19.61
C VAL A 3 -19.78 -24.35 -20.22
N PRO A 4 -20.68 -23.34 -20.27
CA PRO A 4 -20.34 -22.12 -20.99
C PRO A 4 -19.28 -21.24 -20.28
N GLU A 5 -19.21 -21.26 -18.94
CA GLU A 5 -18.30 -20.36 -18.20
C GLU A 5 -16.83 -20.82 -18.30
N ALA A 6 -16.57 -22.10 -18.27
CA ALA A 6 -15.22 -22.66 -18.45
C ALA A 6 -14.69 -22.41 -19.88
N GLU A 7 -15.53 -22.48 -20.90
CA GLU A 7 -15.17 -22.18 -22.30
C GLU A 7 -14.84 -20.68 -22.46
N HIS A 8 -15.65 -19.81 -21.89
CA HIS A 8 -15.41 -18.36 -21.90
C HIS A 8 -14.10 -17.99 -21.21
N GLN A 9 -13.79 -18.60 -20.07
CA GLN A 9 -12.53 -18.41 -19.35
C GLN A 9 -11.32 -18.89 -20.19
N GLN A 10 -11.43 -19.98 -20.91
CA GLN A 10 -10.37 -20.46 -21.81
C GLN A 10 -10.13 -19.50 -22.98
N VAL A 11 -11.19 -18.97 -23.58
CA VAL A 11 -11.07 -17.95 -24.62
C VAL A 11 -10.36 -16.71 -24.10
N PHE A 12 -10.75 -16.24 -22.92
CA PHE A 12 -10.10 -15.08 -22.28
C PHE A 12 -8.63 -15.35 -21.95
N ALA A 13 -8.29 -16.51 -21.39
CA ALA A 13 -6.91 -16.87 -21.09
C ALA A 13 -6.02 -16.87 -22.35
N LYS A 14 -6.51 -17.42 -23.47
CA LYS A 14 -5.80 -17.38 -24.75
C LYS A 14 -5.63 -15.94 -25.27
N PHE A 15 -6.66 -15.13 -25.11
CA PHE A 15 -6.61 -13.71 -25.49
C PHE A 15 -5.55 -12.97 -24.70
N VAL A 16 -5.51 -13.11 -23.38
CA VAL A 16 -4.52 -12.46 -22.50
C VAL A 16 -3.09 -12.85 -22.91
N VAL A 17 -2.80 -14.13 -23.09
CA VAL A 17 -1.46 -14.58 -23.53
C VAL A 17 -1.06 -13.96 -24.86
N LYS A 18 -1.99 -13.86 -25.81
CA LYS A 18 -1.71 -13.25 -27.11
C LYS A 18 -1.49 -11.73 -27.05
N VAL A 19 -2.19 -11.04 -26.17
CA VAL A 19 -1.95 -9.62 -25.93
C VAL A 19 -0.58 -9.39 -25.28
N GLU A 20 -0.21 -10.18 -24.28
CA GLU A 20 1.11 -10.13 -23.65
C GLU A 20 2.25 -10.41 -24.66
N GLU A 21 2.09 -11.42 -25.54
CA GLU A 21 3.04 -11.68 -26.63
C GLU A 21 3.17 -10.51 -27.60
N ALA A 22 2.08 -9.82 -27.88
CA ALA A 22 2.06 -8.65 -28.77
C ALA A 22 2.74 -7.43 -28.13
N ASP A 23 2.47 -7.17 -26.84
CA ASP A 23 3.08 -6.08 -26.08
C ASP A 23 4.60 -6.30 -25.91
N ALA A 24 5.03 -7.57 -25.79
CA ALA A 24 6.45 -7.93 -25.79
C ALA A 24 7.13 -7.79 -27.19
N GLY A 25 6.41 -7.33 -28.21
CA GLY A 25 6.95 -7.14 -29.57
C GLY A 25 7.11 -8.43 -30.38
N ALA A 26 6.58 -9.57 -29.89
CA ALA A 26 6.65 -10.86 -30.58
C ALA A 26 5.70 -10.97 -31.79
N ILE A 27 4.74 -10.05 -31.91
CA ILE A 27 3.76 -10.01 -33.00
C ILE A 27 3.82 -8.64 -33.71
N PRO A 28 3.96 -8.58 -35.04
CA PRO A 28 4.00 -7.28 -35.74
C PRO A 28 2.64 -6.58 -35.65
N ALA A 29 2.65 -5.31 -35.30
CA ALA A 29 1.50 -4.44 -35.02
C ALA A 29 0.57 -4.16 -36.22
N ASN A 30 0.71 -4.85 -37.33
CA ASN A 30 0.07 -4.51 -38.61
C ASN A 30 -1.08 -5.44 -39.06
N GLN A 31 -1.74 -6.13 -38.12
CA GLN A 31 -2.91 -6.93 -38.42
C GLN A 31 -4.14 -6.36 -37.73
N ASN A 32 -5.10 -5.93 -38.58
CA ASN A 32 -6.46 -5.50 -38.16
C ASN A 32 -7.35 -6.67 -37.67
N ILE A 33 -6.73 -7.74 -37.15
CA ILE A 33 -7.40 -8.93 -36.63
C ILE A 33 -7.33 -8.83 -35.09
N PRO A 34 -8.44 -9.04 -34.40
CA PRO A 34 -8.42 -9.09 -32.94
C PRO A 34 -7.53 -10.24 -32.47
N ILE A 35 -6.33 -9.89 -32.02
CA ILE A 35 -5.28 -10.81 -31.61
C ILE A 35 -5.84 -11.77 -30.56
N GLY A 36 -5.72 -13.08 -30.81
CA GLY A 36 -6.13 -14.11 -29.87
C GLY A 36 -7.63 -14.49 -29.90
N LEU A 37 -8.40 -13.91 -30.82
CA LEU A 37 -9.84 -14.22 -31.00
C LEU A 37 -10.11 -14.94 -32.33
N GLU A 38 -9.07 -15.43 -33.00
CA GLU A 38 -9.20 -16.15 -34.29
C GLU A 38 -10.02 -17.44 -34.07
N GLY A 39 -11.10 -17.58 -34.85
CA GLY A 39 -11.99 -18.74 -34.80
C GLY A 39 -12.94 -18.79 -33.60
N VAL A 40 -13.06 -17.70 -32.85
CA VAL A 40 -14.03 -17.57 -31.77
C VAL A 40 -15.33 -16.99 -32.32
N ASP A 41 -16.43 -17.75 -32.20
CA ASP A 41 -17.77 -17.26 -32.57
C ASP A 41 -18.30 -16.31 -31.52
N PRO A 42 -18.71 -15.08 -31.91
CA PRO A 42 -19.25 -14.07 -31.01
C PRO A 42 -20.70 -14.39 -30.59
N THR A 43 -20.89 -15.42 -29.79
CA THR A 43 -22.22 -15.77 -29.28
C THR A 43 -22.73 -14.69 -28.32
N PRO A 44 -24.06 -14.46 -28.21
CA PRO A 44 -24.64 -13.52 -27.24
C PRO A 44 -24.20 -13.82 -25.79
N GLY A 45 -24.02 -15.10 -25.45
CA GLY A 45 -23.54 -15.53 -24.14
C GLY A 45 -22.10 -15.10 -23.86
N LEU A 46 -21.20 -15.28 -24.84
CA LEU A 46 -19.80 -14.84 -24.74
C LEU A 46 -19.70 -13.31 -24.62
N LEU A 47 -20.49 -12.57 -25.42
CA LEU A 47 -20.48 -11.11 -25.40
C LEU A 47 -20.96 -10.58 -24.03
N SER A 48 -22.07 -11.11 -23.52
CA SER A 48 -22.58 -10.72 -22.20
C SER A 48 -21.59 -11.05 -21.07
N TRP A 49 -20.95 -12.23 -21.13
CA TRP A 49 -19.93 -12.62 -20.18
C TRP A 49 -18.71 -11.68 -20.25
N ALA A 50 -18.23 -11.32 -21.44
CA ALA A 50 -17.11 -10.41 -21.63
C ALA A 50 -17.42 -9.00 -21.10
N GLU A 51 -18.64 -8.49 -21.31
CA GLU A 51 -19.09 -7.21 -20.76
C GLU A 51 -19.10 -7.22 -19.22
N ASN A 52 -19.63 -8.29 -18.61
CA ASN A 52 -19.64 -8.45 -17.15
C ASN A 52 -18.21 -8.55 -16.59
N LEU A 53 -17.33 -9.31 -17.27
CA LEU A 53 -15.93 -9.42 -16.87
C LEU A 53 -15.23 -8.05 -16.95
N ARG A 54 -15.43 -7.31 -18.06
CA ARG A 54 -14.86 -5.98 -18.23
C ARG A 54 -15.29 -5.05 -17.10
N SER A 55 -16.58 -5.01 -16.80
CA SER A 55 -17.12 -4.18 -15.70
C SER A 55 -16.51 -4.57 -14.34
N SER A 56 -16.38 -5.86 -14.06
CA SER A 56 -15.77 -6.36 -12.83
C SER A 56 -14.29 -5.99 -12.71
N LEU A 57 -13.55 -6.06 -13.82
CA LEU A 57 -12.13 -5.66 -13.86
C LEU A 57 -11.97 -4.15 -13.69
N GLU A 58 -12.82 -3.34 -14.32
CA GLU A 58 -12.85 -1.88 -14.17
C GLU A 58 -13.15 -1.48 -12.71
N ASP A 59 -14.10 -2.15 -12.04
CA ASP A 59 -14.40 -1.92 -10.63
C ASP A 59 -13.23 -2.33 -9.73
N THR A 60 -12.56 -3.43 -10.04
CA THR A 60 -11.37 -3.89 -9.30
C THR A 60 -10.23 -2.91 -9.45
N LYS A 61 -9.97 -2.44 -10.67
CA LYS A 61 -8.97 -1.43 -10.96
C LYS A 61 -9.25 -0.14 -10.16
N ARG A 62 -10.48 0.36 -10.22
CA ARG A 62 -10.90 1.57 -9.49
C ARG A 62 -10.71 1.45 -7.98
N ARG A 63 -11.05 0.29 -7.39
CA ARG A 63 -10.82 0.05 -5.97
C ARG A 63 -9.35 0.04 -5.60
N ARG A 64 -8.51 -0.61 -6.42
CA ARG A 64 -7.06 -0.65 -6.22
C ARG A 64 -6.43 0.74 -6.34
N GLU A 65 -6.80 1.50 -7.36
CA GLU A 65 -6.34 2.88 -7.55
C GLU A 65 -6.72 3.78 -6.36
N ALA A 66 -7.95 3.67 -5.86
CA ALA A 66 -8.38 4.41 -4.68
C ALA A 66 -7.61 4.00 -3.41
N HIS A 67 -7.31 2.71 -3.25
CA HIS A 67 -6.52 2.21 -2.13
C HIS A 67 -5.07 2.73 -2.21
N ILE A 68 -4.44 2.64 -3.38
CA ILE A 68 -3.08 3.17 -3.60
C ILE A 68 -3.04 4.67 -3.33
N GLN A 69 -4.02 5.44 -3.81
CA GLN A 69 -4.09 6.88 -3.54
C GLN A 69 -4.19 7.19 -2.05
N ALA A 70 -5.02 6.45 -1.31
CA ALA A 70 -5.13 6.63 0.14
C ALA A 70 -3.82 6.32 0.89
N MET A 71 -3.07 5.30 0.46
CA MET A 71 -1.75 4.99 1.01
C MET A 71 -0.73 6.06 0.63
N TYR A 72 -0.74 6.54 -0.61
CA TYR A 72 0.13 7.62 -1.06
C TYR A 72 -0.06 8.89 -0.23
N ASP A 73 -1.30 9.31 0.01
CA ASP A 73 -1.60 10.51 0.81
C ASP A 73 -1.03 10.39 2.24
N GLN A 74 -1.08 9.20 2.83
CA GLN A 74 -0.48 8.92 4.14
C GLN A 74 1.05 8.94 4.07
N LEU A 75 1.63 8.30 3.05
CA LEU A 75 3.07 8.26 2.83
C LEU A 75 3.66 9.64 2.59
N GLU A 76 3.03 10.46 1.76
CA GLU A 76 3.48 11.82 1.51
C GLU A 76 3.58 12.64 2.81
N GLY A 77 2.58 12.50 3.68
CA GLY A 77 2.58 13.12 5.00
C GLY A 77 3.70 12.61 5.91
N LEU A 78 4.02 11.32 5.86
CA LEU A 78 5.11 10.71 6.64
C LEU A 78 6.48 11.10 6.07
N TRP A 79 6.69 11.00 4.78
CA TRP A 79 7.93 11.38 4.10
C TRP A 79 8.33 12.82 4.42
N LYS A 80 7.40 13.77 4.27
CA LYS A 80 7.63 15.19 4.61
C LYS A 80 8.04 15.38 6.07
N ARG A 81 7.37 14.71 7.00
CA ARG A 81 7.67 14.80 8.45
C ARG A 81 9.00 14.15 8.81
N LEU A 82 9.36 13.07 8.13
CA LEU A 82 10.58 12.32 8.37
C LEU A 82 11.77 12.88 7.58
N GLY A 83 11.54 13.87 6.70
CA GLY A 83 12.58 14.51 5.91
C GLY A 83 13.15 13.62 4.81
N VAL A 84 12.30 12.76 4.21
CA VAL A 84 12.67 11.99 3.03
C VAL A 84 12.90 12.95 1.87
N VAL A 85 13.94 12.72 1.09
CA VAL A 85 14.30 13.58 -0.04
C VAL A 85 13.28 13.38 -1.18
N GLU A 86 12.90 14.47 -1.84
CA GLU A 86 11.90 14.46 -2.93
C GLU A 86 12.28 13.47 -4.05
N ALA A 87 13.57 13.39 -4.39
CA ALA A 87 14.06 12.45 -5.40
C ALA A 87 13.80 10.97 -5.03
N ASP A 88 13.85 10.62 -3.74
CA ASP A 88 13.56 9.25 -3.27
C ASP A 88 12.05 8.97 -3.31
N MET A 89 11.22 9.98 -3.00
CA MET A 89 9.75 9.88 -3.12
C MET A 89 9.35 9.66 -4.58
N ASP A 90 9.89 10.45 -5.50
CA ASP A 90 9.65 10.32 -6.94
C ASP A 90 10.12 8.97 -7.48
N ALA A 91 11.30 8.51 -7.08
CA ALA A 91 11.84 7.21 -7.48
C ALA A 91 10.93 6.06 -7.00
N PHE A 92 10.40 6.14 -5.78
CA PHE A 92 9.46 5.16 -5.26
C PHE A 92 8.17 5.12 -6.09
N VAL A 93 7.57 6.28 -6.34
CA VAL A 93 6.33 6.39 -7.14
C VAL A 93 6.53 5.88 -8.57
N GLU A 94 7.69 6.19 -9.18
CA GLU A 94 8.03 5.73 -10.53
C GLU A 94 8.17 4.20 -10.58
N MET A 95 8.77 3.60 -9.55
CA MET A 95 8.96 2.14 -9.46
C MET A 95 7.64 1.40 -9.24
N HIS A 96 6.69 2.00 -8.53
CA HIS A 96 5.41 1.40 -8.15
C HIS A 96 4.23 1.98 -8.94
N ARG A 97 4.41 2.13 -10.26
CA ARG A 97 3.32 2.57 -11.16
C ARG A 97 2.32 1.45 -11.43
N GLY A 98 1.06 1.85 -11.62
CA GLY A 98 -0.02 0.95 -11.99
C GLY A 98 -0.95 0.63 -10.83
N SER A 99 -1.73 -0.46 -10.98
CA SER A 99 -2.73 -0.90 -10.00
C SER A 99 -2.71 -2.42 -9.83
N THR A 100 -1.50 -3.01 -9.91
CA THR A 100 -1.29 -4.44 -9.68
C THR A 100 -1.27 -4.77 -8.19
N GLU A 101 -1.31 -6.03 -7.86
CA GLU A 101 -1.17 -6.51 -6.48
C GLU A 101 0.21 -6.17 -5.92
N GLU A 102 1.26 -6.33 -6.74
CA GLU A 102 2.64 -6.00 -6.39
C GLU A 102 2.80 -4.50 -6.08
N THR A 103 2.08 -3.64 -6.82
CA THR A 103 2.06 -2.20 -6.53
C THR A 103 1.45 -1.93 -5.15
N ILE A 104 0.31 -2.55 -4.83
CA ILE A 104 -0.34 -2.40 -3.52
C ILE A 104 0.62 -2.84 -2.41
N GLN A 105 1.21 -4.02 -2.54
CA GLN A 105 2.16 -4.56 -1.57
C GLN A 105 3.36 -3.62 -1.37
N GLY A 106 3.93 -3.06 -2.45
CA GLY A 106 5.03 -2.10 -2.34
C GLY A 106 4.66 -0.85 -1.54
N TYR A 107 3.43 -0.33 -1.72
CA TYR A 107 2.93 0.79 -0.92
C TYR A 107 2.68 0.41 0.55
N GLU A 108 2.17 -0.78 0.83
CA GLU A 108 1.98 -1.29 2.19
C GLU A 108 3.31 -1.45 2.92
N GLU A 109 4.30 -2.06 2.29
CA GLU A 109 5.65 -2.24 2.85
C GLU A 109 6.34 -0.91 3.16
N GLU A 110 6.25 0.06 2.24
CA GLU A 110 6.82 1.40 2.47
C GLU A 110 6.11 2.14 3.60
N LEU A 111 4.78 2.02 3.69
CA LEU A 111 4.01 2.63 4.76
C LEU A 111 4.42 2.06 6.13
N GLU A 112 4.56 0.74 6.22
CA GLU A 112 5.03 0.07 7.44
C GLU A 112 6.44 0.53 7.82
N ARG A 113 7.36 0.59 6.84
CA ARG A 113 8.73 1.09 7.03
C ARG A 113 8.76 2.52 7.58
N MET A 114 7.93 3.41 7.03
CA MET A 114 7.85 4.81 7.48
C MET A 114 7.25 4.94 8.88
N LEU A 115 6.26 4.12 9.21
CA LEU A 115 5.66 4.09 10.54
C LEU A 115 6.65 3.59 11.59
N GLU A 116 7.46 2.58 11.27
CA GLU A 116 8.52 2.10 12.15
C GLU A 116 9.60 3.17 12.38
N LEU A 117 10.07 3.80 11.32
CA LEU A 117 11.04 4.90 11.42
C LEU A 117 10.51 6.06 12.27
N LYS A 118 9.23 6.39 12.14
CA LYS A 118 8.56 7.38 13.00
C LYS A 118 8.59 6.94 14.47
N ARG A 119 8.31 5.67 14.74
CA ARG A 119 8.32 5.10 16.12
C ARG A 119 9.71 5.17 16.72
N GLU A 120 10.75 4.76 15.99
CA GLU A 120 12.15 4.81 16.43
C GLU A 120 12.59 6.23 16.76
N ARG A 121 12.31 7.20 15.89
CA ARG A 121 12.63 8.61 16.12
C ARG A 121 11.90 9.17 17.34
N MET A 122 10.63 8.82 17.53
CA MET A 122 9.86 9.25 18.68
C MET A 122 10.43 8.65 19.97
N SER A 123 10.79 7.37 19.96
CA SER A 123 11.43 6.68 21.10
C SER A 123 12.76 7.34 21.49
N THR A 124 13.59 7.64 20.51
CA THR A 124 14.86 8.34 20.71
C THR A 124 14.65 9.73 21.30
N PHE A 125 13.69 10.50 20.76
CA PHE A 125 13.37 11.82 21.28
C PHE A 125 12.89 11.78 22.73
N VAL A 126 11.97 10.88 23.05
CA VAL A 126 11.46 10.70 24.43
C VAL A 126 12.60 10.25 25.36
N GLY A 127 13.49 9.37 24.90
CA GLY A 127 14.67 8.94 25.67
C GLY A 127 15.58 10.12 26.02
N SER A 128 15.95 10.93 25.03
CA SER A 128 16.79 12.13 25.23
C SER A 128 16.15 13.15 26.16
N ALA A 129 14.84 13.40 26.00
CA ALA A 129 14.12 14.32 26.89
C ALA A 129 14.10 13.83 28.36
N ARG A 130 13.97 12.51 28.56
CA ARG A 130 14.05 11.92 29.91
C ARG A 130 15.43 12.07 30.53
N GLU A 131 16.49 11.84 29.74
CA GLU A 131 17.87 12.04 30.21
C GLU A 131 18.11 13.50 30.63
N GLU A 132 17.61 14.47 29.85
CA GLU A 132 17.70 15.87 30.19
C GLU A 132 16.92 16.22 31.48
N ILE A 133 15.72 15.68 31.64
CA ILE A 133 14.92 15.85 32.87
C ILE A 133 15.66 15.28 34.07
N MET A 134 16.24 14.07 33.96
CA MET A 134 17.00 13.47 35.05
C MET A 134 18.23 14.31 35.44
N LYS A 135 18.93 14.89 34.45
CA LYS A 135 20.03 15.82 34.72
C LYS A 135 19.56 17.04 35.48
N LEU A 136 18.47 17.67 35.03
CA LEU A 136 17.87 18.84 35.71
C LEU A 136 17.44 18.52 37.14
N TRP A 137 16.85 17.34 37.38
CA TRP A 137 16.47 16.92 38.71
C TRP A 137 17.69 16.77 39.64
N ASN A 138 18.79 16.22 39.14
CA ASN A 138 20.03 16.14 39.89
C ASN A 138 20.63 17.52 40.18
N ASP A 139 20.64 18.41 39.17
CA ASP A 139 21.21 19.76 39.30
C ASP A 139 20.38 20.63 40.31
N LEU A 140 19.09 20.43 40.34
CA LEU A 140 18.17 21.13 41.22
C LEU A 140 17.95 20.44 42.55
N MET A 141 18.59 19.26 42.78
CA MET A 141 18.44 18.45 43.99
C MET A 141 16.97 18.09 44.29
N ILE A 142 16.17 17.82 43.25
CA ILE A 142 14.76 17.42 43.37
C ILE A 142 14.68 16.05 44.05
N GLY A 143 13.89 15.94 45.15
CA GLY A 143 13.71 14.69 45.88
C GLY A 143 12.89 13.65 45.10
N GLU A 144 13.06 12.36 45.47
CA GLU A 144 12.37 11.24 44.82
C GLU A 144 10.83 11.37 44.87
N GLU A 145 10.27 11.94 45.92
CA GLU A 145 8.83 12.16 46.03
C GLU A 145 8.33 13.20 45.01
N GLU A 146 9.08 14.30 44.82
CA GLU A 146 8.75 15.32 43.83
C GLU A 146 8.94 14.82 42.38
N GLN A 147 9.95 13.94 42.17
CA GLN A 147 10.14 13.29 40.86
C GLN A 147 8.97 12.34 40.51
N ALA A 148 8.44 11.62 41.52
CA ALA A 148 7.32 10.69 41.34
C ALA A 148 6.01 11.41 41.02
N ASP A 149 5.84 12.64 41.44
CA ASP A 149 4.66 13.46 41.12
C ASP A 149 4.61 13.95 39.66
N PHE A 150 5.72 13.80 38.91
CA PHE A 150 5.77 14.19 37.52
C PHE A 150 5.24 13.06 36.60
N ALA A 151 3.93 12.93 36.52
CA ALA A 151 3.22 11.93 35.72
C ALA A 151 3.71 11.79 34.26
N PRO A 152 4.04 12.89 33.50
CA PRO A 152 4.52 12.77 32.13
C PRO A 152 5.82 11.98 31.94
N PHE A 153 6.62 11.81 33.00
CA PHE A 153 7.83 11.00 32.95
C PHE A 153 7.52 9.50 32.88
N ALA A 154 6.43 9.08 33.51
CA ALA A 154 5.97 7.68 33.55
C ALA A 154 5.10 7.32 32.34
N ASP A 155 4.29 8.26 31.84
CA ASP A 155 3.29 8.03 30.77
C ASP A 155 3.89 7.62 29.41
N GLY A 156 5.17 7.87 29.17
CA GLY A 156 5.86 7.43 27.96
C GLY A 156 5.99 5.90 27.81
N MET A 157 5.75 5.13 28.87
CA MET A 157 5.67 3.66 28.78
C MET A 157 4.32 3.19 28.19
N LEU A 158 3.25 3.96 28.35
CA LEU A 158 1.91 3.62 27.87
C LEU A 158 1.70 3.95 26.39
N ILE A 159 2.45 4.91 25.82
CA ILE A 159 2.36 5.27 24.40
C ILE A 159 2.88 4.13 23.50
N GLN A 160 3.87 3.38 23.94
CA GLN A 160 4.38 2.21 23.19
C GLN A 160 3.39 1.03 23.18
N SER A 161 2.57 0.85 24.22
CA SER A 161 1.61 -0.25 24.29
C SER A 161 0.28 0.05 23.58
N ASN A 162 -0.13 1.32 23.48
CA ASN A 162 -1.41 1.68 22.88
C ASN A 162 -1.36 1.88 21.34
N LEU A 163 -0.19 2.17 20.75
CA LEU A 163 -0.08 2.26 19.29
C LEU A 163 -0.26 0.91 18.58
N GLY A 164 0.15 -0.18 19.21
CA GLY A 164 -0.08 -1.55 18.69
C GLY A 164 -1.55 -1.97 18.70
N PHE A 165 -2.36 -1.41 19.61
CA PHE A 165 -3.77 -1.76 19.72
C PHE A 165 -4.67 -1.00 18.72
N VAL A 166 -4.31 0.22 18.38
CA VAL A 166 -5.09 1.06 17.44
C VAL A 166 -4.86 0.64 15.99
N LEU A 167 -3.66 0.18 15.62
CA LEU A 167 -3.35 -0.31 14.27
C LEU A 167 -4.04 -1.63 13.94
N ASN A 168 -4.26 -2.51 14.93
CA ASN A 168 -4.92 -3.80 14.70
C ASN A 168 -6.46 -3.67 14.55
N HIS A 169 -7.05 -2.54 14.92
CA HIS A 169 -8.50 -2.31 14.80
C HIS A 169 -8.91 -1.54 13.54
N ALA A 170 -7.96 -0.89 12.85
CA ALA A 170 -8.23 -0.14 11.62
C ALA A 170 -8.09 -0.99 10.34
N LEU A 171 -7.47 -2.19 10.44
CA LEU A 171 -7.25 -3.10 9.30
C LEU A 171 -8.32 -4.19 9.15
N ILE A 172 -9.36 -4.21 10.03
CA ILE A 172 -10.44 -5.23 9.99
C ILE A 172 -11.82 -4.56 9.73
N ARG A 173 -11.85 -3.51 8.94
CA ARG A 173 -13.14 -3.00 8.43
C ARG A 173 -13.09 -2.62 6.97
#